data_932b468e6613279cd24ee59fe87140f5
#
_entry.id   932b468e6613279cd24ee59fe87140f5
#
_cell.length_a   1.000
_cell.length_b   1.000
_cell.length_c   1.000
_cell.angle_alpha   90.00
_cell.angle_beta   90.00
_cell.angle_gamma   90.00
#
_symmetry.space_group_name_H-M   'P 1'
#
loop_
_entity.id
_entity.type
_entity.pdbx_description
1 polymer ?
#
loop_
_entity_poly.entity_id
_entity_poly.type
_entity_poly.pdbx_seq_one_letter_code
_entity_poly.pdbx_strand_id
1 'polypeptide(L)'
;MRPTGSPAAPRGRPRGLLIRRDDPASCGICLMSWLLLLLAGLFEVAWAIGLKYTDGFSRPLPTLLTLSAMAVSVLLLAMAVKQLPLGTAYAVWTGIGAVGTVLMGIWLFNEPATLARVLCLLLIIGGILGLKLIG
;
A
#
# COMPACT_ATOMS: atom_id res chain seq x y z
N MET A 1 -64.69 6.22 30.99
CA MET A 1 -64.27 6.23 29.56
C MET A 1 -62.78 6.56 29.47
N ARG A 2 -61.96 5.59 29.12
CA ARG A 2 -60.52 5.76 28.90
C ARG A 2 -60.26 5.72 27.37
N PRO A 3 -59.55 6.65 26.76
CA PRO A 3 -59.06 6.47 25.42
C PRO A 3 -57.79 5.68 25.46
N THR A 4 -57.80 4.54 24.77
CA THR A 4 -56.67 3.67 24.55
C THR A 4 -55.69 4.34 23.60
N GLY A 5 -54.52 4.74 24.12
CA GLY A 5 -53.39 5.22 23.31
C GLY A 5 -52.76 4.03 22.53
N SER A 6 -52.84 4.11 21.23
CA SER A 6 -52.15 3.21 20.31
C SER A 6 -50.63 3.33 20.48
N PRO A 7 -49.86 2.23 20.60
CA PRO A 7 -48.41 2.31 20.65
C PRO A 7 -47.86 2.74 19.28
N ALA A 8 -47.10 3.83 19.28
CA ALA A 8 -46.41 4.30 18.12
C ALA A 8 -45.44 3.22 17.58
N ALA A 9 -45.56 2.93 16.30
CA ALA A 9 -44.67 2.03 15.59
C ALA A 9 -43.19 2.49 15.70
N PRO A 10 -42.23 1.59 15.88
CA PRO A 10 -40.82 1.96 15.91
C PRO A 10 -40.42 2.56 14.58
N ARG A 11 -39.95 3.81 14.62
CA ARG A 11 -39.36 4.50 13.46
C ARG A 11 -38.25 3.59 12.89
N GLY A 12 -38.45 3.19 11.64
CA GLY A 12 -37.49 2.38 10.91
C GLY A 12 -36.10 3.00 10.98
N ARG A 13 -35.16 2.26 11.51
CA ARG A 13 -33.74 2.60 11.38
C ARG A 13 -33.44 2.78 9.88
N PRO A 14 -32.72 3.84 9.49
CA PRO A 14 -32.25 3.91 8.13
C PRO A 14 -31.46 2.61 7.89
N ARG A 15 -31.90 1.85 6.91
CA ARG A 15 -31.13 0.69 6.40
C ARG A 15 -29.81 1.26 5.92
N GLY A 16 -28.82 1.29 6.85
CA GLY A 16 -27.46 1.61 6.53
C GLY A 16 -27.09 0.76 5.34
N LEU A 17 -26.57 1.43 4.36
CA LEU A 17 -25.98 0.88 3.16
C LEU A 17 -24.99 -0.23 3.59
N LEU A 18 -25.50 -1.43 3.77
CA LEU A 18 -24.67 -2.64 3.86
C LEU A 18 -24.04 -2.76 2.47
N ILE A 19 -22.86 -2.18 2.33
CA ILE A 19 -22.00 -2.48 1.18
C ILE A 19 -21.81 -3.99 1.24
N ARG A 20 -22.56 -4.69 0.41
CA ARG A 20 -22.39 -6.14 0.24
C ARG A 20 -20.96 -6.35 -0.26
N ARG A 21 -20.19 -7.09 0.51
CA ARG A 21 -18.83 -7.51 0.15
C ARG A 21 -18.76 -8.29 -1.17
N ASP A 22 -19.90 -8.64 -1.72
CA ASP A 22 -20.06 -9.53 -2.87
C ASP A 22 -20.42 -8.79 -4.17
N ASP A 23 -20.43 -7.45 -4.18
CA ASP A 23 -20.67 -6.69 -5.40
C ASP A 23 -19.42 -6.74 -6.30
N PRO A 24 -19.58 -7.09 -7.60
CA PRO A 24 -18.46 -7.12 -8.55
C PRO A 24 -17.74 -5.77 -8.67
N ALA A 25 -18.43 -4.67 -8.40
CA ALA A 25 -17.83 -3.34 -8.30
C ALA A 25 -16.86 -3.22 -7.12
N SER A 26 -17.18 -3.85 -5.98
CA SER A 26 -16.29 -3.86 -4.79
C SER A 26 -15.01 -4.66 -5.05
N CYS A 27 -15.08 -5.72 -5.83
CA CYS A 27 -13.93 -6.52 -6.23
C CYS A 27 -13.00 -5.73 -7.15
N GLY A 28 -13.55 -4.98 -8.12
CA GLY A 28 -12.77 -4.12 -9.02
C GLY A 28 -12.05 -2.98 -8.30
N ILE A 29 -12.72 -2.32 -7.34
CA ILE A 29 -12.14 -1.24 -6.53
C ILE A 29 -11.02 -1.78 -5.63
N CYS A 30 -11.23 -2.94 -5.02
CA CYS A 30 -10.22 -3.60 -4.19
C CYS A 30 -8.98 -3.97 -5.03
N LEU A 31 -9.17 -4.57 -6.20
CA LEU A 31 -8.06 -4.92 -7.10
C LEU A 31 -7.29 -3.68 -7.56
N MET A 32 -8.00 -2.60 -7.92
CA MET A 32 -7.39 -1.33 -8.31
C MET A 32 -6.50 -0.77 -7.20
N SER A 33 -6.97 -0.81 -5.95
CA SER A 33 -6.21 -0.30 -4.81
C SER A 33 -4.94 -1.11 -4.56
N TRP A 34 -4.99 -2.44 -4.74
CA TRP A 34 -3.80 -3.30 -4.65
C TRP A 34 -2.81 -3.05 -5.78
N LEU A 35 -3.30 -2.79 -7.00
CA LEU A 35 -2.44 -2.42 -8.13
C LEU A 35 -1.76 -1.06 -7.90
N LEU A 36 -2.50 -0.07 -7.39
CA LEU A 36 -1.92 1.23 -7.01
C LEU A 36 -0.84 1.07 -5.95
N LEU A 37 -1.06 0.20 -4.97
CA LEU A 37 -0.10 -0.08 -3.92
C LEU A 37 1.16 -0.77 -4.45
N LEU A 38 1.01 -1.72 -5.37
CA LEU A 38 2.14 -2.37 -6.05
C LEU A 38 2.95 -1.34 -6.86
N LEU A 39 2.29 -0.50 -7.65
CA LEU A 39 2.95 0.55 -8.41
C LEU A 39 3.65 1.55 -7.49
N ALA A 40 3.01 1.96 -6.39
CA ALA A 40 3.64 2.82 -5.38
C ALA A 40 4.94 2.20 -4.84
N GLY A 41 4.92 0.90 -4.52
CA GLY A 41 6.11 0.16 -4.08
C GLY A 41 7.21 0.06 -5.13
N LEU A 42 6.85 -0.07 -6.42
CA LEU A 42 7.83 -0.05 -7.51
C LEU A 42 8.48 1.33 -7.68
N PHE A 43 7.70 2.42 -7.58
CA PHE A 43 8.26 3.77 -7.56
C PHE A 43 9.09 4.04 -6.30
N GLU A 44 8.76 3.40 -5.17
CA GLU A 44 9.59 3.39 -3.96
C GLU A 44 10.99 2.85 -4.27
N VAL A 45 11.08 1.70 -4.91
CA VAL A 45 12.36 1.11 -5.35
C VAL A 45 13.10 2.05 -6.29
N ALA A 46 12.39 2.64 -7.25
CA ALA A 46 12.99 3.52 -8.26
C ALA A 46 13.66 4.74 -7.63
N TRP A 47 12.99 5.47 -6.73
CA TRP A 47 13.59 6.64 -6.11
C TRP A 47 14.63 6.26 -5.05
N ALA A 48 14.48 5.13 -4.35
CA ALA A 48 15.49 4.65 -3.40
C ALA A 48 16.82 4.35 -4.10
N ILE A 49 16.77 3.73 -5.28
CA ILE A 49 17.96 3.51 -6.13
C ILE A 49 18.46 4.85 -6.68
N GLY A 50 17.54 5.70 -7.13
CA GLY A 50 17.84 7.02 -7.66
C GLY A 50 18.68 7.86 -6.69
N LEU A 51 18.43 7.79 -5.38
CA LEU A 51 19.20 8.49 -4.36
C LEU A 51 20.71 8.22 -4.46
N LYS A 52 21.11 6.98 -4.80
CA LYS A 52 22.53 6.65 -4.95
C LYS A 52 23.17 7.34 -6.15
N TYR A 53 22.39 7.64 -7.20
CA TYR A 53 22.86 8.33 -8.39
C TYR A 53 22.85 9.86 -8.27
N THR A 54 22.17 10.43 -7.26
CA THR A 54 22.13 11.87 -7.02
C THR A 54 23.46 12.42 -6.50
N ASP A 55 24.31 11.56 -5.93
CA ASP A 55 25.59 11.97 -5.31
C ASP A 55 25.41 13.10 -4.30
N GLY A 56 24.56 12.85 -3.30
CA GLY A 56 24.23 13.84 -2.28
C GLY A 56 23.46 15.05 -2.83
N PHE A 57 22.62 14.84 -3.87
CA PHE A 57 21.86 15.88 -4.58
C PHE A 57 22.71 16.87 -5.36
N SER A 58 23.98 16.55 -5.64
CA SER A 58 24.88 17.37 -6.44
C SER A 58 24.55 17.35 -7.94
N ARG A 59 23.91 16.25 -8.39
CA ARG A 59 23.56 16.07 -9.81
C ARG A 59 22.10 16.47 -10.05
N PRO A 60 21.82 17.54 -10.84
CA PRO A 60 20.46 18.08 -10.98
C PRO A 60 19.50 17.10 -11.67
N LEU A 61 19.92 16.41 -12.74
CA LEU A 61 19.05 15.50 -13.49
C LEU A 61 18.65 14.25 -12.69
N PRO A 62 19.60 13.47 -12.10
CA PRO A 62 19.22 12.36 -11.22
C PRO A 62 18.39 12.80 -10.02
N THR A 63 18.68 13.95 -9.45
CA THR A 63 17.91 14.50 -8.33
C THR A 63 16.46 14.78 -8.74
N LEU A 64 16.22 15.41 -9.87
CA LEU A 64 14.87 15.70 -10.35
C LEU A 64 14.08 14.41 -10.62
N LEU A 65 14.69 13.41 -11.24
CA LEU A 65 14.07 12.13 -11.52
C LEU A 65 13.72 11.38 -10.22
N THR A 66 14.64 11.38 -9.25
CA THR A 66 14.44 10.77 -7.94
C THR A 66 13.30 11.41 -7.17
N LEU A 67 13.26 12.73 -7.09
CA LEU A 67 12.20 13.47 -6.42
C LEU A 67 10.84 13.30 -7.12
N SER A 68 10.82 13.23 -8.45
CA SER A 68 9.61 12.95 -9.22
C SER A 68 9.07 11.54 -8.93
N ALA A 69 9.94 10.54 -8.92
CA ALA A 69 9.55 9.16 -8.61
C ALA A 69 9.05 9.03 -7.16
N MET A 70 9.67 9.73 -6.22
CA MET A 70 9.22 9.78 -4.83
C MET A 70 7.82 10.41 -4.72
N ALA A 71 7.60 11.54 -5.39
CA ALA A 71 6.29 12.20 -5.39
C ALA A 71 5.20 11.28 -5.96
N VAL A 72 5.46 10.60 -7.08
CA VAL A 72 4.53 9.64 -7.69
C VAL A 72 4.25 8.47 -6.74
N SER A 73 5.28 7.89 -6.09
CA SER A 73 5.14 6.81 -5.13
C SER A 73 4.18 7.18 -4.00
N VAL A 74 4.40 8.34 -3.36
CA VAL A 74 3.59 8.83 -2.25
C VAL A 74 2.16 9.17 -2.70
N LEU A 75 1.97 9.75 -3.88
CA LEU A 75 0.64 10.02 -4.43
C LEU A 75 -0.15 8.74 -4.69
N LEU A 76 0.47 7.72 -5.27
CA LEU A 76 -0.15 6.42 -5.49
C LEU A 76 -0.52 5.74 -4.17
N LEU A 77 0.37 5.81 -3.17
CA LEU A 77 0.07 5.34 -1.83
C LEU A 77 -1.12 6.08 -1.22
N ALA A 78 -1.16 7.41 -1.31
CA ALA A 78 -2.26 8.23 -0.81
C ALA A 78 -3.61 7.87 -1.47
N MET A 79 -3.59 7.47 -2.73
CA MET A 79 -4.79 6.97 -3.42
C MET A 79 -5.20 5.58 -2.90
N ALA A 80 -4.24 4.69 -2.68
CA ALA A 80 -4.51 3.33 -2.20
C ALA A 80 -5.09 3.32 -0.77
N VAL A 81 -4.61 4.16 0.13
CA VAL A 81 -5.08 4.24 1.53
C VAL A 81 -6.49 4.80 1.68
N LYS A 82 -7.09 5.34 0.60
CA LYS A 82 -8.52 5.72 0.64
C LYS A 82 -9.45 4.50 0.74
N GLN A 83 -8.98 3.34 0.29
CA GLN A 83 -9.76 2.11 0.23
C GLN A 83 -9.20 1.00 1.13
N LEU A 84 -7.94 1.09 1.50
CA LEU A 84 -7.24 0.10 2.32
C LEU A 84 -6.93 0.68 3.70
N PRO A 85 -6.90 -0.16 4.76
CA PRO A 85 -6.43 0.26 6.07
C PRO A 85 -5.01 0.84 5.98
N LEU A 86 -4.78 2.00 6.59
CA LEU A 86 -3.50 2.72 6.51
C LEU A 86 -2.32 1.83 6.92
N GLY A 87 -2.45 1.09 8.02
CA GLY A 87 -1.37 0.23 8.52
C GLY A 87 -0.99 -0.87 7.54
N THR A 88 -1.99 -1.54 6.94
CA THR A 88 -1.77 -2.60 5.94
C THR A 88 -1.16 -2.03 4.67
N ALA A 89 -1.71 -0.93 4.14
CA ALA A 89 -1.20 -0.30 2.93
C ALA A 89 0.23 0.18 3.10
N TYR A 90 0.54 0.83 4.23
CA TYR A 90 1.89 1.30 4.53
C TYR A 90 2.89 0.15 4.68
N ALA A 91 2.54 -0.90 5.43
CA ALA A 91 3.41 -2.06 5.62
C ALA A 91 3.70 -2.79 4.30
N VAL A 92 2.71 -2.95 3.44
CA VAL A 92 2.88 -3.57 2.11
C VAL A 92 3.75 -2.70 1.21
N TRP A 93 3.48 -1.40 1.14
CA TRP A 93 4.25 -0.45 0.34
C TRP A 93 5.74 -0.42 0.75
N THR A 94 6.04 -0.22 2.04
CA THR A 94 7.42 -0.23 2.57
C THR A 94 8.08 -1.59 2.40
N GLY A 95 7.34 -2.68 2.56
CA GLY A 95 7.85 -4.01 2.38
C GLY A 95 8.24 -4.30 0.92
N ILE A 96 7.42 -3.92 -0.06
CA ILE A 96 7.74 -4.02 -1.49
C ILE A 96 8.98 -3.17 -1.81
N GLY A 97 9.01 -1.93 -1.30
CA GLY A 97 10.15 -1.03 -1.45
C GLY A 97 11.44 -1.62 -0.88
N ALA A 98 11.41 -2.12 0.35
CA ALA A 98 12.56 -2.71 1.01
C ALA A 98 13.09 -3.96 0.26
N VAL A 99 12.20 -4.91 -0.05
CA VAL A 99 12.56 -6.12 -0.79
C VAL A 99 13.15 -5.77 -2.16
N GLY A 100 12.45 -4.91 -2.92
CA GLY A 100 12.88 -4.50 -4.25
C GLY A 100 14.22 -3.77 -4.23
N THR A 101 14.43 -2.86 -3.29
CA THR A 101 15.68 -2.11 -3.16
C THR A 101 16.85 -3.03 -2.80
N VAL A 102 16.66 -4.01 -1.92
CA VAL A 102 17.73 -4.99 -1.61
C VAL A 102 18.05 -5.86 -2.81
N LEU A 103 17.04 -6.36 -3.54
CA LEU A 103 17.27 -7.16 -4.75
C LEU A 103 18.02 -6.36 -5.81
N MET A 104 17.62 -5.10 -6.03
CA MET A 104 18.32 -4.23 -6.96
C MET A 104 19.71 -3.82 -6.47
N GLY A 105 19.91 -3.69 -5.16
CA GLY A 105 21.23 -3.46 -4.56
C GLY A 105 22.20 -4.62 -4.85
N ILE A 106 21.73 -5.84 -4.74
CA ILE A 106 22.52 -7.04 -5.08
C ILE A 106 22.83 -7.04 -6.57
N TRP A 107 21.86 -6.76 -7.41
CA TRP A 107 22.03 -6.87 -8.86
C TRP A 107 22.82 -5.71 -9.50
N LEU A 108 22.49 -4.46 -9.13
CA LEU A 108 23.11 -3.25 -9.71
C LEU A 108 24.45 -2.88 -9.05
N PHE A 109 24.56 -3.11 -7.77
CA PHE A 109 25.73 -2.66 -6.98
C PHE A 109 26.60 -3.80 -6.48
N ASN A 110 26.32 -5.05 -6.93
CA ASN A 110 27.04 -6.25 -6.49
C ASN A 110 27.15 -6.39 -4.96
N GLU A 111 26.09 -5.99 -4.24
CA GLU A 111 26.05 -6.16 -2.80
C GLU A 111 26.00 -7.65 -2.41
N PRO A 112 26.63 -8.07 -1.31
CA PRO A 112 26.68 -9.49 -0.96
C PRO A 112 25.29 -10.01 -0.58
N ALA A 113 24.84 -11.07 -1.26
CA ALA A 113 23.62 -11.81 -0.94
C ALA A 113 23.91 -12.82 0.18
N THR A 114 23.99 -12.36 1.43
CA THR A 114 24.22 -13.24 2.57
C THR A 114 22.95 -14.02 2.93
N LEU A 115 23.12 -15.23 3.49
CA LEU A 115 21.98 -16.04 3.96
C LEU A 115 21.08 -15.26 4.94
N ALA A 116 21.71 -14.50 5.84
CA ALA A 116 20.95 -13.64 6.78
C ALA A 116 20.06 -12.62 6.06
N ARG A 117 20.55 -11.94 5.01
CA ARG A 117 19.74 -11.03 4.17
C ARG A 117 18.57 -11.75 3.51
N VAL A 118 18.81 -12.92 2.92
CA VAL A 118 17.75 -13.69 2.28
C VAL A 118 16.67 -14.11 3.28
N LEU A 119 17.04 -14.58 4.46
CA LEU A 119 16.10 -14.93 5.52
C LEU A 119 15.27 -13.71 5.97
N CYS A 120 15.88 -12.55 6.16
CA CYS A 120 15.18 -11.32 6.51
C CYS A 120 14.17 -10.90 5.42
N LEU A 121 14.56 -11.01 4.13
CA LEU A 121 13.65 -10.72 3.01
C LEU A 121 12.45 -11.67 2.99
N LEU A 122 12.67 -12.96 3.23
CA LEU A 122 11.59 -13.95 3.31
C LEU A 122 10.62 -13.63 4.47
N LEU A 123 11.13 -13.17 5.61
CA LEU A 123 10.28 -12.73 6.73
C LEU A 123 9.44 -11.51 6.36
N ILE A 124 10.00 -10.53 5.65
CA ILE A 124 9.26 -9.35 5.17
C ILE A 124 8.15 -9.79 4.21
N ILE A 125 8.46 -10.61 3.23
CA ILE A 125 7.48 -11.13 2.26
C ILE A 125 6.38 -11.92 2.98
N GLY A 126 6.76 -12.79 3.90
CA GLY A 126 5.81 -13.56 4.73
C GLY A 126 4.90 -12.66 5.55
N GLY A 127 5.43 -11.60 6.15
CA GLY A 127 4.64 -10.59 6.86
C GLY A 127 3.64 -9.86 5.98
N ILE A 128 4.05 -9.46 4.77
CA ILE A 128 3.17 -8.81 3.78
C ILE A 128 2.02 -9.74 3.36
N LEU A 129 2.34 -11.00 3.06
CA LEU A 129 1.34 -11.99 2.69
C LEU A 129 0.37 -12.26 3.85
N GLY A 130 0.88 -12.35 5.08
CA GLY A 130 0.07 -12.48 6.28
C GLY A 130 -0.90 -11.32 6.44
N LEU A 131 -0.43 -10.08 6.32
CA LEU A 131 -1.30 -8.89 6.38
C LEU A 131 -2.36 -8.88 5.28
N LYS A 132 -2.03 -9.32 4.08
CA LYS A 132 -3.00 -9.42 2.99
C LYS A 132 -4.10 -10.46 3.26
N LEU A 133 -3.77 -11.54 3.95
CA LEU A 133 -4.73 -12.62 4.27
C LEU A 133 -5.64 -12.26 5.46
N ILE A 134 -5.14 -11.47 6.40
CA ILE A 134 -5.87 -11.10 7.63
C ILE A 134 -6.68 -9.81 7.43
N GLY A 135 -6.19 -8.89 6.62
CA GLY A 135 -6.81 -7.57 6.34
C GLY A 135 -7.70 -7.59 5.14
#